data_2d3612abcf3a6f0d85b31a62b8af01ed
#
_entry.id   2d3612abcf3a6f0d85b31a62b8af01ed
#
_cell.length_a   1.000
_cell.length_b   1.000
_cell.length_c   1.000
_cell.angle_alpha   90.00
_cell.angle_beta   90.00
_cell.angle_gamma   90.00
#
_symmetry.space_group_name_H-M   'P 1'
#
loop_
_entity.id
_entity.type
_entity.pdbx_description
1 polymer ?
#
loop_
_entity_poly.entity_id
_entity_poly.type
_entity_poly.pdbx_seq_one_letter_code
_entity_poly.pdbx_strand_id
1 'polypeptide(L)'
;WVNVFKEFAEAMGMEVDMNKLFGTLYNKALEGDPDCGGLLSYCYFSGEHMTGFEEGRPLFVRSPESKFTLANFMRTNLYTCLGAMRVGLNILIDQEHVKIDRLLGHGGLFKTKGVGQQILADAVNAPVSVMSTAGEGGAWGIALLAAYLVDRKDGETLDEFLDNRVFAGNEGSTLDPE
;
A
#
# COMPACT_ATOMS: atom_id res chain seq x y z
N TRP A 1 1.68 0.83 15.45
CA TRP A 1 1.33 2.20 15.86
C TRP A 1 -0.16 2.39 16.13
N VAL A 2 -1.06 1.85 15.33
CA VAL A 2 -2.51 2.04 15.50
C VAL A 2 -2.96 1.66 16.92
N ASN A 3 -2.42 0.59 17.50
CA ASN A 3 -2.73 0.20 18.89
C ASN A 3 -2.33 1.27 19.92
N VAL A 4 -1.25 2.01 19.69
CA VAL A 4 -0.86 3.13 20.59
C VAL A 4 -1.92 4.23 20.58
N PHE A 5 -2.46 4.57 19.41
CA PHE A 5 -3.54 5.54 19.30
C PHE A 5 -4.86 5.03 19.89
N LYS A 6 -5.13 3.71 19.75
CA LYS A 6 -6.26 3.07 20.42
C LYS A 6 -6.14 3.19 21.94
N GLU A 7 -5.01 2.76 22.50
CA GLU A 7 -4.74 2.83 23.94
C GLU A 7 -4.86 4.26 24.48
N PHE A 8 -4.35 5.25 23.72
CA PHE A 8 -4.50 6.66 24.09
C PHE A 8 -5.97 7.09 24.16
N ALA A 9 -6.76 6.75 23.14
CA ALA A 9 -8.18 7.11 23.11
C ALA A 9 -8.97 6.42 24.26
N GLU A 10 -8.69 5.13 24.52
CA GLU A 10 -9.29 4.38 25.63
C GLU A 10 -8.90 4.98 26.99
N ALA A 11 -7.64 5.39 27.16
CA ALA A 11 -7.18 6.06 28.37
C ALA A 11 -7.89 7.41 28.62
N MET A 12 -8.35 8.07 27.56
CA MET A 12 -9.19 9.27 27.64
C MET A 12 -10.69 8.96 27.84
N GLY A 13 -11.06 7.68 27.98
CA GLY A 13 -12.45 7.25 28.17
C GLY A 13 -13.28 7.26 26.86
N MET A 14 -12.62 7.26 25.70
CA MET A 14 -13.30 7.23 24.40
C MET A 14 -13.54 5.79 23.96
N GLU A 15 -14.72 5.51 23.42
CA GLU A 15 -14.99 4.26 22.72
C GLU A 15 -14.34 4.29 21.32
N VAL A 16 -13.64 3.22 20.96
CA VAL A 16 -12.82 3.18 19.73
C VAL A 16 -13.42 2.23 18.71
N ASP A 17 -13.92 2.79 17.61
CA ASP A 17 -14.17 2.06 16.36
C ASP A 17 -12.85 1.93 15.58
N MET A 18 -12.37 0.70 15.40
CA MET A 18 -11.10 0.43 14.72
C MET A 18 -11.12 0.86 13.25
N ASN A 19 -12.24 0.70 12.54
CA ASN A 19 -12.32 1.10 11.13
C ASN A 19 -12.22 2.63 11.00
N LYS A 20 -12.90 3.35 11.88
CA LYS A 20 -12.81 4.81 11.95
C LYS A 20 -11.40 5.27 12.34
N LEU A 21 -10.76 4.58 13.27
CA LEU A 21 -9.38 4.90 13.68
C LEU A 21 -8.40 4.70 12.52
N PHE A 22 -8.43 3.55 11.84
CA PHE A 22 -7.60 3.29 10.67
C PHE A 22 -7.85 4.35 9.58
N GLY A 23 -9.10 4.59 9.22
CA GLY A 23 -9.48 5.58 8.22
C GLY A 23 -8.96 6.97 8.57
N THR A 24 -9.10 7.39 9.84
CA THR A 24 -8.62 8.69 10.32
C THR A 24 -7.09 8.81 10.19
N LEU A 25 -6.35 7.81 10.68
CA LEU A 25 -4.88 7.83 10.65
C LEU A 25 -4.35 7.79 9.22
N TYR A 26 -4.94 6.97 8.36
CA TYR A 26 -4.52 6.84 6.96
C TYR A 26 -4.80 8.12 6.18
N ASN A 27 -6.01 8.68 6.27
CA ASN A 27 -6.32 9.95 5.60
C ASN A 27 -5.43 11.09 6.10
N LYS A 28 -5.09 11.07 7.40
CA LYS A 28 -4.18 12.08 7.97
C LYS A 28 -2.79 12.07 7.33
N ALA A 29 -2.32 10.92 6.83
CA ALA A 29 -1.03 10.81 6.14
C ALA A 29 -0.96 11.66 4.85
N LEU A 30 -2.09 11.86 4.17
CA LEU A 30 -2.14 12.68 2.94
C LEU A 30 -1.93 14.18 3.20
N GLU A 31 -2.12 14.64 4.44
CA GLU A 31 -1.88 16.01 4.86
C GLU A 31 -0.41 16.27 5.26
N GLY A 32 0.43 15.24 5.25
CA GLY A 32 1.84 15.34 5.62
C GLY A 32 2.67 16.08 4.58
N ASP A 33 3.77 16.69 5.03
CA ASP A 33 4.75 17.31 4.13
C ASP A 33 5.33 16.24 3.16
N PRO A 34 5.68 16.57 1.91
CA PRO A 34 6.24 15.62 0.94
C PRO A 34 7.49 14.89 1.42
N ASP A 35 8.32 15.54 2.22
CA ASP A 35 9.52 14.99 2.86
C ASP A 35 9.26 14.34 4.23
N CYS A 36 7.97 14.12 4.57
CA CYS A 36 7.55 13.62 5.88
C CYS A 36 8.00 14.50 7.06
N GLY A 37 8.26 15.78 6.82
CA GLY A 37 8.77 16.71 7.83
C GLY A 37 10.13 16.34 8.40
N GLY A 38 10.99 15.66 7.62
CA GLY A 38 12.29 15.19 8.04
C GLY A 38 12.27 14.00 9.01
N LEU A 39 11.19 13.25 9.06
CA LEU A 39 11.09 12.00 9.83
C LEU A 39 11.58 10.82 9.00
N LEU A 40 12.20 9.82 9.66
CA LEU A 40 12.63 8.57 9.03
C LEU A 40 12.20 7.37 9.85
N SER A 41 11.79 6.30 9.19
CA SER A 41 11.42 5.04 9.84
C SER A 41 11.85 3.83 9.01
N TYR A 42 12.20 2.75 9.71
CA TYR A 42 12.31 1.40 9.16
C TYR A 42 11.33 0.49 9.88
N CYS A 43 10.57 -0.33 9.14
CA CYS A 43 9.63 -1.28 9.73
C CYS A 43 10.08 -2.75 9.61
N TYR A 44 11.34 -3.03 9.41
CA TYR A 44 11.92 -4.35 9.17
C TYR A 44 11.83 -5.25 10.41
N PHE A 45 10.63 -5.72 10.76
CA PHE A 45 10.42 -6.58 11.93
C PHE A 45 11.08 -7.95 11.81
N SER A 46 11.20 -8.48 10.59
CA SER A 46 11.78 -9.79 10.29
C SER A 46 13.04 -9.71 9.42
N GLY A 47 13.62 -8.52 9.31
CA GLY A 47 14.65 -8.24 8.31
C GLY A 47 14.06 -7.79 6.98
N GLU A 48 14.93 -7.51 6.01
CA GLU A 48 14.56 -7.08 4.66
C GLU A 48 15.67 -7.41 3.67
N HIS A 49 15.44 -8.38 2.81
CA HIS A 49 16.44 -8.89 1.86
C HIS A 49 16.93 -7.81 0.87
N MET A 50 16.04 -6.94 0.39
CA MET A 50 16.40 -5.90 -0.57
C MET A 50 17.40 -4.89 -0.02
N THR A 51 17.45 -4.73 1.30
CA THR A 51 18.37 -3.81 1.99
C THR A 51 19.48 -4.53 2.78
N GLY A 52 19.55 -5.85 2.68
CA GLY A 52 20.61 -6.66 3.29
C GLY A 52 20.49 -6.85 4.81
N PHE A 53 19.32 -6.62 5.39
CA PHE A 53 19.05 -6.88 6.80
C PHE A 53 18.54 -8.31 7.00
N GLU A 54 19.31 -9.15 7.67
CA GLU A 54 18.94 -10.56 7.96
C GLU A 54 18.03 -10.67 9.20
N GLU A 55 18.09 -9.69 10.10
CA GLU A 55 17.30 -9.64 11.34
C GLU A 55 16.47 -8.38 11.44
N GLY A 56 15.43 -8.41 12.27
CA GLY A 56 14.57 -7.25 12.51
C GLY A 56 15.33 -6.07 13.14
N ARG A 57 15.11 -4.87 12.59
CA ARG A 57 15.71 -3.61 13.06
C ARG A 57 14.72 -2.45 12.91
N PRO A 58 13.54 -2.51 13.57
CA PRO A 58 12.59 -1.39 13.51
C PRO A 58 13.22 -0.16 14.16
N LEU A 59 13.13 0.96 13.47
CA LEU A 59 13.71 2.23 13.91
C LEU A 59 12.80 3.39 13.53
N PHE A 60 12.68 4.37 14.42
CA PHE A 60 12.08 5.66 14.13
C PHE A 60 13.06 6.78 14.58
N VAL A 61 13.35 7.69 13.67
CA VAL A 61 14.33 8.75 13.89
C VAL A 61 13.70 10.11 13.61
N ARG A 62 14.06 11.07 14.43
CA ARG A 62 13.79 12.49 14.22
C ARG A 62 14.99 13.35 14.66
N SER A 63 15.18 14.48 14.00
CA SER A 63 16.10 15.52 14.44
C SER A 63 15.34 16.58 15.26
N PRO A 64 16.03 17.50 15.95
CA PRO A 64 15.39 18.63 16.63
C PRO A 64 14.56 19.53 15.69
N GLU A 65 14.95 19.60 14.41
CA GLU A 65 14.31 20.42 13.38
C GLU A 65 13.13 19.74 12.69
N SER A 66 12.95 18.42 12.92
CA SER A 66 11.86 17.66 12.30
C SER A 66 10.49 18.16 12.73
N LYS A 67 9.58 18.29 11.79
CA LYS A 67 8.16 18.61 12.04
C LYS A 67 7.40 17.35 12.46
N PHE A 68 7.49 17.01 13.73
CA PHE A 68 6.82 15.82 14.27
C PHE A 68 5.33 16.08 14.52
N THR A 69 4.53 15.89 13.48
CA THR A 69 3.06 15.95 13.49
C THR A 69 2.46 14.57 13.24
N LEU A 70 1.18 14.38 13.58
CA LEU A 70 0.47 13.13 13.28
C LEU A 70 0.46 12.84 11.77
N ALA A 71 0.29 13.87 10.94
CA ALA A 71 0.29 13.74 9.49
C ALA A 71 1.64 13.23 8.97
N ASN A 72 2.74 13.87 9.35
CA ASN A 72 4.09 13.47 8.95
C ASN A 72 4.46 12.09 9.50
N PHE A 73 4.09 11.81 10.75
CA PHE A 73 4.32 10.50 11.36
C PHE A 73 3.63 9.38 10.56
N MET A 74 2.35 9.56 10.22
CA MET A 74 1.61 8.55 9.46
C MET A 74 2.11 8.42 8.03
N ARG A 75 2.43 9.53 7.36
CA ARG A 75 3.02 9.53 6.01
C ARG A 75 4.35 8.78 5.99
N THR A 76 5.24 9.05 6.94
CA THR A 76 6.52 8.33 7.11
C THR A 76 6.31 6.82 7.23
N ASN A 77 5.37 6.39 8.08
CA ASN A 77 5.12 4.97 8.28
C ASN A 77 4.49 4.29 7.06
N LEU A 78 3.68 4.98 6.28
CA LEU A 78 3.14 4.43 5.03
C LEU A 78 4.23 4.31 3.95
N TYR A 79 5.07 5.32 3.76
CA TYR A 79 6.20 5.23 2.83
C TYR A 79 7.21 4.15 3.23
N THR A 80 7.47 3.99 4.51
CA THR A 80 8.36 2.94 5.03
C THR A 80 7.94 1.53 4.60
N CYS A 81 6.64 1.25 4.52
CA CYS A 81 6.12 -0.04 4.04
C CYS A 81 6.44 -0.29 2.56
N LEU A 82 6.75 0.75 1.79
CA LEU A 82 7.00 0.70 0.35
C LEU A 82 8.48 0.84 -0.01
N GLY A 83 9.34 1.17 0.96
CA GLY A 83 10.74 1.49 0.72
C GLY A 83 11.52 0.36 0.05
N ALA A 84 11.42 -0.87 0.58
CA ALA A 84 12.07 -2.04 0.00
C ALA A 84 11.56 -2.36 -1.42
N MET A 85 10.27 -2.22 -1.65
CA MET A 85 9.68 -2.36 -2.99
C MET A 85 10.26 -1.31 -3.96
N ARG A 86 10.39 -0.05 -3.53
CA ARG A 86 11.00 0.99 -4.36
C ARG A 86 12.45 0.67 -4.71
N VAL A 87 13.24 0.16 -3.77
CA VAL A 87 14.61 -0.30 -4.04
C VAL A 87 14.61 -1.41 -5.10
N GLY A 88 13.70 -2.39 -4.99
CA GLY A 88 13.55 -3.44 -6.00
C GLY A 88 13.11 -2.90 -7.37
N LEU A 89 12.17 -1.96 -7.40
CA LEU A 89 11.74 -1.33 -8.66
C LEU A 89 12.85 -0.53 -9.33
N ASN A 90 13.78 0.07 -8.59
CA ASN A 90 14.91 0.77 -9.17
C ASN A 90 15.80 -0.16 -10.00
N ILE A 91 15.92 -1.45 -9.64
CA ILE A 91 16.63 -2.43 -10.46
C ILE A 91 15.95 -2.56 -11.82
N LEU A 92 14.64 -2.70 -11.86
CA LEU A 92 13.89 -2.81 -13.12
C LEU A 92 13.99 -1.53 -13.96
N ILE A 93 13.86 -0.36 -13.32
CA ILE A 93 13.83 0.93 -14.01
C ILE A 93 15.23 1.34 -14.48
N ASP A 94 16.24 1.29 -13.57
CA ASP A 94 17.55 1.88 -13.80
C ASP A 94 18.51 0.90 -14.50
N GLN A 95 18.42 -0.41 -14.20
CA GLN A 95 19.32 -1.42 -14.75
C GLN A 95 18.73 -2.15 -15.95
N GLU A 96 17.47 -2.59 -15.83
CA GLU A 96 16.79 -3.34 -16.90
C GLU A 96 16.01 -2.45 -17.87
N HIS A 97 15.96 -1.13 -17.62
CA HIS A 97 15.30 -0.12 -18.44
C HIS A 97 13.81 -0.41 -18.71
N VAL A 98 13.15 -1.06 -17.78
CA VAL A 98 11.70 -1.33 -17.86
C VAL A 98 10.93 -0.04 -17.66
N LYS A 99 10.03 0.26 -18.60
CA LYS A 99 9.06 1.35 -18.45
C LYS A 99 7.81 0.84 -17.74
N ILE A 100 7.47 1.45 -16.63
CA ILE A 100 6.25 1.14 -15.90
C ILE A 100 5.15 2.09 -16.38
N ASP A 101 4.18 1.57 -17.13
CA ASP A 101 3.04 2.36 -17.58
C ASP A 101 1.97 2.49 -16.48
N ARG A 102 1.83 1.46 -15.63
CA ARG A 102 0.85 1.42 -14.55
C ARG A 102 1.14 0.27 -13.58
N LEU A 103 0.84 0.48 -12.30
CA LEU A 103 0.83 -0.55 -11.26
C LEU A 103 -0.60 -0.89 -10.85
N LEU A 104 -0.83 -2.15 -10.49
CA LEU A 104 -2.10 -2.60 -9.92
C LEU A 104 -1.91 -2.85 -8.42
N GLY A 105 -2.67 -2.12 -7.59
CA GLY A 105 -2.63 -2.22 -6.13
C GLY A 105 -3.67 -3.20 -5.60
N HIS A 106 -3.22 -4.14 -4.75
CA HIS A 106 -4.08 -5.10 -4.05
C HIS A 106 -3.66 -5.26 -2.59
N GLY A 107 -4.61 -5.57 -1.72
CA GLY A 107 -4.37 -5.88 -0.31
C GLY A 107 -4.83 -4.82 0.67
N GLY A 108 -4.51 -5.05 1.95
CA GLY A 108 -5.03 -4.24 3.06
C GLY A 108 -4.68 -2.76 3.03
N LEU A 109 -3.54 -2.39 2.43
CA LEU A 109 -3.14 -0.99 2.25
C LEU A 109 -4.18 -0.17 1.47
N PHE A 110 -4.91 -0.81 0.55
CA PHE A 110 -5.89 -0.18 -0.34
C PHE A 110 -7.32 -0.18 0.22
N LYS A 111 -7.56 -0.73 1.42
CA LYS A 111 -8.89 -0.71 2.08
C LYS A 111 -9.35 0.71 2.41
N THR A 112 -8.43 1.61 2.76
CA THR A 112 -8.74 3.03 2.88
C THR A 112 -8.64 3.68 1.51
N LYS A 113 -9.80 3.99 0.93
CA LYS A 113 -9.93 4.49 -0.45
C LYS A 113 -8.99 5.68 -0.71
N GLY A 114 -8.21 5.60 -1.76
CA GLY A 114 -7.33 6.66 -2.26
C GLY A 114 -5.99 6.78 -1.51
N VAL A 115 -5.92 6.48 -0.23
CA VAL A 115 -4.71 6.76 0.57
C VAL A 115 -3.53 5.89 0.17
N GLY A 116 -3.65 4.57 0.31
CA GLY A 116 -2.56 3.66 -0.08
C GLY A 116 -2.22 3.76 -1.57
N GLN A 117 -3.22 4.09 -2.38
CA GLN A 117 -3.07 4.28 -3.82
C GLN A 117 -2.21 5.52 -4.12
N GLN A 118 -2.48 6.68 -3.50
CA GLN A 118 -1.68 7.89 -3.69
C GLN A 118 -0.26 7.72 -3.14
N ILE A 119 -0.13 7.22 -1.91
CA ILE A 119 1.19 6.95 -1.31
C ILE A 119 2.04 6.03 -2.20
N LEU A 120 1.44 5.00 -2.80
CA LEU A 120 2.15 4.13 -3.73
C LEU A 120 2.51 4.86 -5.03
N ALA A 121 1.58 5.59 -5.63
CA ALA A 121 1.83 6.34 -6.86
C ALA A 121 3.00 7.32 -6.69
N ASP A 122 3.01 8.07 -5.59
CA ASP A 122 4.08 9.01 -5.25
C ASP A 122 5.42 8.28 -5.03
N ALA A 123 5.40 7.15 -4.28
CA ALA A 123 6.60 6.40 -3.96
C ALA A 123 7.29 5.81 -5.21
N VAL A 124 6.50 5.37 -6.19
CA VAL A 124 7.03 4.70 -7.40
C VAL A 124 7.13 5.64 -8.60
N ASN A 125 6.56 6.83 -8.50
CA ASN A 125 6.44 7.81 -9.59
C ASN A 125 5.81 7.21 -10.86
N ALA A 126 4.69 6.50 -10.67
CA ALA A 126 3.91 5.89 -11.76
C ALA A 126 2.44 5.79 -11.39
N PRO A 127 1.51 5.79 -12.37
CA PRO A 127 0.09 5.62 -12.12
C PRO A 127 -0.22 4.33 -11.38
N VAL A 128 -1.11 4.39 -10.40
CA VAL A 128 -1.58 3.22 -9.65
C VAL A 128 -3.07 3.05 -9.82
N SER A 129 -3.49 1.87 -10.25
CA SER A 129 -4.89 1.47 -10.35
C SER A 129 -5.25 0.52 -9.22
N VAL A 130 -6.44 0.72 -8.67
CA VAL A 130 -7.01 -0.12 -7.61
C VAL A 130 -8.42 -0.52 -8.01
N MET A 131 -8.68 -1.81 -8.09
CA MET A 131 -10.00 -2.36 -8.39
C MET A 131 -10.90 -2.30 -7.16
N SER A 132 -12.22 -2.29 -7.35
CA SER A 132 -13.19 -2.32 -6.24
C SER A 132 -13.02 -3.54 -5.33
N THR A 133 -12.46 -4.63 -5.84
CA THR A 133 -12.17 -5.89 -5.15
C THR A 133 -10.77 -5.96 -4.51
N ALA A 134 -9.98 -4.90 -4.61
CA ALA A 134 -8.56 -4.90 -4.24
C ALA A 134 -8.29 -5.23 -2.75
N GLY A 135 -9.23 -4.99 -1.85
CA GLY A 135 -9.06 -5.25 -0.41
C GLY A 135 -8.81 -6.72 -0.05
N GLU A 136 -9.22 -7.66 -0.88
CA GLU A 136 -9.14 -9.12 -0.64
C GLU A 136 -8.43 -9.85 -1.81
N GLY A 137 -7.50 -9.20 -2.48
CA GLY A 137 -6.90 -9.65 -3.74
C GLY A 137 -6.35 -11.07 -3.75
N GLY A 138 -5.68 -11.53 -2.69
CA GLY A 138 -5.13 -12.88 -2.63
C GLY A 138 -6.19 -13.97 -2.61
N ALA A 139 -7.16 -13.89 -1.71
CA ALA A 139 -8.26 -14.84 -1.60
C ALA A 139 -9.13 -14.84 -2.86
N TRP A 140 -9.42 -13.66 -3.39
CA TRP A 140 -10.18 -13.50 -4.61
C TRP A 140 -9.45 -14.10 -5.83
N GLY A 141 -8.14 -13.86 -5.97
CA GLY A 141 -7.34 -14.42 -7.06
C GLY A 141 -7.35 -15.95 -7.07
N ILE A 142 -7.20 -16.60 -5.91
CA ILE A 142 -7.29 -18.06 -5.80
C ILE A 142 -8.71 -18.56 -6.16
N ALA A 143 -9.76 -17.85 -5.74
CA ALA A 143 -11.14 -18.20 -6.09
C ALA A 143 -11.38 -18.11 -7.61
N LEU A 144 -10.78 -17.09 -8.28
CA LEU A 144 -10.86 -16.97 -9.74
C LEU A 144 -10.16 -18.13 -10.47
N LEU A 145 -9.00 -18.57 -10.01
CA LEU A 145 -8.33 -19.73 -10.59
C LEU A 145 -9.17 -21.01 -10.43
N ALA A 146 -9.80 -21.20 -9.26
CA ALA A 146 -10.71 -22.31 -9.04
C ALA A 146 -11.94 -22.23 -9.95
N ALA A 147 -12.55 -21.05 -10.10
CA ALA A 147 -13.67 -20.82 -11.00
C ALA A 147 -13.28 -21.09 -12.46
N TYR A 148 -12.11 -20.63 -12.90
CA TYR A 148 -11.62 -20.92 -14.25
C TYR A 148 -11.51 -22.44 -14.51
N LEU A 149 -11.00 -23.21 -13.55
CA LEU A 149 -10.87 -24.67 -13.71
C LEU A 149 -12.22 -25.36 -13.92
N VAL A 150 -13.29 -24.85 -13.31
CA VAL A 150 -14.63 -25.48 -13.36
C VAL A 150 -15.48 -24.93 -14.53
N ASP A 151 -15.41 -23.63 -14.79
CA ASP A 151 -16.35 -22.92 -15.63
C ASP A 151 -15.79 -22.50 -17.01
N ARG A 152 -14.49 -22.78 -17.27
CA ARG A 152 -13.90 -22.42 -18.57
C ARG A 152 -14.59 -23.14 -19.72
N LYS A 153 -14.76 -22.46 -20.84
CA LYS A 153 -15.20 -23.07 -22.11
C LYS A 153 -14.06 -23.84 -22.76
N ASP A 154 -14.41 -24.76 -23.66
CA ASP A 154 -13.41 -25.48 -24.45
C ASP A 154 -12.56 -24.49 -25.26
N GLY A 155 -11.23 -24.54 -25.04
CA GLY A 155 -10.27 -23.66 -25.72
C GLY A 155 -10.14 -22.25 -25.11
N GLU A 156 -10.96 -21.87 -24.12
CA GLU A 156 -10.86 -20.56 -23.47
C GLU A 156 -9.59 -20.46 -22.61
N THR A 157 -8.76 -19.46 -22.87
CA THR A 157 -7.57 -19.18 -22.06
C THR A 157 -7.95 -18.49 -20.75
N LEU A 158 -7.03 -18.47 -19.77
CA LEU A 158 -7.24 -17.75 -18.51
C LEU A 158 -7.41 -16.25 -18.76
N ASP A 159 -6.64 -15.66 -19.67
CA ASP A 159 -6.73 -14.25 -20.02
C ASP A 159 -8.11 -13.90 -20.58
N GLU A 160 -8.61 -14.71 -21.52
CA GLU A 160 -9.97 -14.53 -22.08
C GLU A 160 -11.06 -14.67 -21.04
N PHE A 161 -10.91 -15.62 -20.12
CA PHE A 161 -11.87 -15.80 -19.01
C PHE A 161 -11.86 -14.57 -18.07
N LEU A 162 -10.66 -14.07 -17.72
CA LEU A 162 -10.53 -12.93 -16.86
C LEU A 162 -11.07 -11.66 -17.52
N ASP A 163 -10.68 -11.38 -18.75
CA ASP A 163 -11.06 -10.15 -19.45
C ASP A 163 -12.57 -10.10 -19.76
N ASN A 164 -13.13 -11.21 -20.24
CA ASN A 164 -14.51 -11.22 -20.73
C ASN A 164 -15.55 -11.46 -19.63
N ARG A 165 -15.17 -12.14 -18.52
CA ARG A 165 -16.16 -12.53 -17.50
C ARG A 165 -15.92 -11.91 -16.14
N VAL A 166 -14.65 -11.64 -15.78
CA VAL A 166 -14.31 -11.18 -14.45
C VAL A 166 -14.10 -9.67 -14.41
N PHE A 167 -13.29 -9.16 -15.33
CA PHE A 167 -12.95 -7.74 -15.37
C PHE A 167 -13.86 -6.93 -16.30
N ALA A 168 -14.68 -7.58 -17.12
CA ALA A 168 -15.66 -6.90 -17.95
C ALA A 168 -16.63 -6.08 -17.06
N GLY A 169 -16.56 -4.75 -17.15
CA GLY A 169 -17.41 -3.84 -16.39
C GLY A 169 -16.98 -3.60 -14.92
N ASN A 170 -15.84 -4.11 -14.49
CA ASN A 170 -15.29 -3.76 -13.17
C ASN A 170 -14.66 -2.36 -13.20
N GLU A 171 -15.25 -1.45 -12.47
CA GLU A 171 -14.72 -0.12 -12.27
C GLU A 171 -13.57 -0.14 -11.26
N GLY A 172 -12.42 0.35 -11.70
CA GLY A 172 -11.28 0.68 -10.85
C GLY A 172 -11.08 2.20 -10.80
N SER A 173 -10.27 2.67 -9.87
CA SER A 173 -9.76 4.03 -9.86
C SER A 173 -8.29 4.03 -10.20
N THR A 174 -7.82 5.05 -10.92
CA THR A 174 -6.39 5.28 -11.18
C THR A 174 -6.02 6.64 -10.62
N LEU A 175 -4.91 6.70 -9.89
CA LEU A 175 -4.30 7.95 -9.42
C LEU A 175 -2.90 8.07 -9.98
N ASP A 176 -2.58 9.27 -10.44
CA ASP A 176 -1.24 9.66 -10.86
C ASP A 176 -0.41 10.13 -9.65
N PRO A 177 0.92 10.09 -9.72
CA PRO A 177 1.78 10.69 -8.70
C PRO A 177 1.55 12.21 -8.64
N GLU A 178 1.63 12.81 -7.45
CA GLU A 178 1.55 14.25 -7.19
C GLU A 178 2.92 14.95 -7.17
#